data_f90040212b1526f6c2770a0b0e1276d9
#
_entry.id   f90040212b1526f6c2770a0b0e1276d9
#
_cell.length_a   1.000
_cell.length_b   1.000
_cell.length_c   1.000
_cell.angle_alpha   90.00
_cell.angle_beta   90.00
_cell.angle_gamma   90.00
#
_symmetry.space_group_name_H-M   'P 1'
#
loop_
_entity.id
_entity.type
_entity.pdbx_description
1 polymer ?
#
loop_
_entity_poly.entity_id
_entity_poly.type
_entity_poly.pdbx_seq_one_letter_code
_entity_poly.pdbx_strand_id
1 'polypeptide(L)'
;MNSIEVNNLTKKFGSFTSVDSVSFNVEKGEVFGFLGANGAGKSTTIRMLCGILAPTSGDAMVGGYSVMKQPDKVKNNIGYMSQRFSLYNDLTVIENINFFGGVYGLEGNEFTERKNWVLEIANLKGKENLMTASLPGGIKQRLALGTAVIHKPEIVFLDEPTSGVDPISRRNFWELINDLSNEGTTVFVTTHYLEEAEYCNNIILINAGKITAEGSSEELKKNYIKNPIFEIECDRVVDAMNLLSTQSFIDEISIFGNNLHLLVNEKFKDPTQITSILSDSKIEVKRMDKIIPTLEDVFIHLLEKESK
;
A
#
# COMPACT_ATOMS: atom_id res chain seq x y z
N MET A 1 -5.27 -21.30 -4.38
CA MET A 1 -6.66 -21.00 -4.86
C MET A 1 -6.85 -19.51 -4.72
N ASN A 2 -7.29 -18.83 -5.78
CA ASN A 2 -7.38 -17.38 -5.78
C ASN A 2 -8.64 -16.91 -5.06
N SER A 3 -8.50 -15.91 -4.20
CA SER A 3 -9.62 -15.16 -3.61
C SER A 3 -10.11 -14.04 -4.52
N ILE A 4 -9.18 -13.45 -5.33
CA ILE A 4 -9.49 -12.40 -6.28
C ILE A 4 -8.83 -12.75 -7.61
N GLU A 5 -9.59 -12.64 -8.71
CA GLU A 5 -9.09 -12.83 -10.07
C GLU A 5 -9.54 -11.65 -10.92
N VAL A 6 -8.60 -10.90 -11.47
CA VAL A 6 -8.86 -9.68 -12.23
C VAL A 6 -8.46 -9.88 -13.69
N ASN A 7 -9.38 -9.60 -14.61
CA ASN A 7 -9.20 -9.83 -16.03
C ASN A 7 -9.49 -8.57 -16.86
N ASN A 8 -8.46 -7.94 -17.40
CA ASN A 8 -8.49 -6.77 -18.27
C ASN A 8 -9.41 -5.65 -17.73
N LEU A 9 -9.35 -5.43 -16.41
CA LEU A 9 -10.22 -4.48 -15.71
C LEU A 9 -9.86 -3.05 -16.12
N THR A 10 -10.85 -2.31 -16.62
CA THR A 10 -10.66 -0.96 -17.14
C THR A 10 -11.70 -0.01 -16.58
N LYS A 11 -11.28 1.21 -16.22
CA LYS A 11 -12.18 2.30 -15.85
C LYS A 11 -11.85 3.59 -16.58
N LYS A 12 -12.85 4.11 -17.29
CA LYS A 12 -12.79 5.42 -17.96
C LYS A 12 -13.81 6.38 -17.35
N PHE A 13 -13.42 7.62 -17.23
CA PHE A 13 -14.27 8.76 -16.86
C PHE A 13 -14.23 9.78 -18.01
N GLY A 14 -15.20 9.72 -18.90
CA GLY A 14 -15.16 10.46 -20.16
C GLY A 14 -13.94 10.03 -21.00
N SER A 15 -13.09 10.99 -21.35
CA SER A 15 -11.83 10.74 -22.07
C SER A 15 -10.66 10.27 -21.20
N PHE A 16 -10.77 10.40 -19.87
CA PHE A 16 -9.71 10.02 -18.95
C PHE A 16 -9.80 8.54 -18.60
N THR A 17 -8.71 7.78 -18.80
CA THR A 17 -8.59 6.38 -18.38
C THR A 17 -7.87 6.33 -17.04
N SER A 18 -8.60 5.99 -15.97
CA SER A 18 -8.07 5.89 -14.61
C SER A 18 -7.41 4.54 -14.33
N VAL A 19 -7.92 3.46 -14.94
CA VAL A 19 -7.39 2.10 -14.88
C VAL A 19 -7.46 1.51 -16.27
N ASP A 20 -6.36 0.98 -16.78
CA ASP A 20 -6.20 0.55 -18.16
C ASP A 20 -5.83 -0.93 -18.26
N SER A 21 -6.83 -1.77 -18.45
CA SER A 21 -6.68 -3.21 -18.75
C SER A 21 -5.78 -3.99 -17.76
N VAL A 22 -5.97 -3.77 -16.46
CA VAL A 22 -5.18 -4.47 -15.43
C VAL A 22 -5.68 -5.90 -15.26
N SER A 23 -4.73 -6.83 -15.10
CA SER A 23 -4.99 -8.26 -14.86
C SER A 23 -4.02 -8.78 -13.80
N PHE A 24 -4.52 -9.44 -12.76
CA PHE A 24 -3.73 -10.03 -11.68
C PHE A 24 -4.58 -10.99 -10.84
N ASN A 25 -3.93 -11.74 -9.97
CA ASN A 25 -4.57 -12.67 -9.05
C ASN A 25 -4.11 -12.41 -7.61
N VAL A 26 -4.97 -12.72 -6.65
CA VAL A 26 -4.66 -12.66 -5.22
C VAL A 26 -4.97 -14.01 -4.60
N GLU A 27 -4.02 -14.63 -3.94
CA GLU A 27 -4.18 -15.92 -3.31
C GLU A 27 -4.99 -15.83 -2.00
N LYS A 28 -5.58 -16.94 -1.59
CA LYS A 28 -6.35 -16.98 -0.35
C LYS A 28 -5.43 -16.85 0.87
N GLY A 29 -5.77 -15.94 1.77
CA GLY A 29 -5.08 -15.74 3.05
C GLY A 29 -3.79 -14.91 2.93
N GLU A 30 -3.47 -14.32 1.76
CA GLU A 30 -2.30 -13.46 1.65
C GLU A 30 -2.61 -11.98 1.97
N VAL A 31 -1.57 -11.24 2.34
CA VAL A 31 -1.57 -9.78 2.37
C VAL A 31 -1.02 -9.29 1.03
N PHE A 32 -1.89 -8.69 0.22
CA PHE A 32 -1.58 -8.23 -1.12
C PHE A 32 -1.51 -6.71 -1.17
N GLY A 33 -0.34 -6.18 -1.57
CA GLY A 33 -0.07 -4.75 -1.68
C GLY A 33 -0.35 -4.22 -3.08
N PHE A 34 -1.15 -3.15 -3.19
CA PHE A 34 -1.41 -2.45 -4.45
C PHE A 34 -0.90 -1.01 -4.34
N LEU A 35 0.31 -0.77 -4.83
CA LEU A 35 1.10 0.42 -4.56
C LEU A 35 1.25 1.31 -5.79
N GLY A 36 1.40 2.61 -5.54
CA GLY A 36 1.65 3.60 -6.60
C GLY A 36 1.45 5.01 -6.10
N ALA A 37 1.85 5.99 -6.89
CA ALA A 37 1.68 7.40 -6.59
C ALA A 37 0.21 7.81 -6.45
N ASN A 38 -0.04 8.98 -5.90
CA ASN A 38 -1.38 9.56 -5.87
C ASN A 38 -1.90 9.78 -7.29
N GLY A 39 -3.13 9.36 -7.55
CA GLY A 39 -3.73 9.41 -8.90
C GLY A 39 -3.37 8.23 -9.82
N ALA A 40 -2.54 7.27 -9.39
CA ALA A 40 -2.17 6.11 -10.21
C ALA A 40 -3.31 5.12 -10.52
N GLY A 41 -4.48 5.25 -9.88
CA GLY A 41 -5.64 4.37 -10.11
C GLY A 41 -5.98 3.44 -8.95
N LYS A 42 -5.24 3.48 -7.82
CA LYS A 42 -5.41 2.58 -6.65
C LYS A 42 -6.84 2.56 -6.11
N SER A 43 -7.35 3.71 -5.66
CA SER A 43 -8.71 3.79 -5.10
C SER A 43 -9.80 3.52 -6.14
N THR A 44 -9.54 3.75 -7.43
CA THR A 44 -10.46 3.37 -8.50
C THR A 44 -10.53 1.86 -8.62
N THR A 45 -9.39 1.18 -8.62
CA THR A 45 -9.31 -0.28 -8.69
C THR A 45 -10.01 -0.93 -7.50
N ILE A 46 -9.68 -0.52 -6.27
CA ILE A 46 -10.28 -1.10 -5.06
C ILE A 46 -11.82 -0.92 -5.05
N ARG A 47 -12.33 0.24 -5.48
CA ARG A 47 -13.78 0.48 -5.57
C ARG A 47 -14.47 -0.40 -6.61
N MET A 48 -13.78 -0.73 -7.71
CA MET A 48 -14.31 -1.69 -8.69
C MET A 48 -14.35 -3.10 -8.09
N LEU A 49 -13.27 -3.53 -7.42
CA LEU A 49 -13.20 -4.84 -6.76
C LEU A 49 -14.22 -4.99 -5.64
N CYS A 50 -14.53 -3.93 -4.91
CA CYS A 50 -15.59 -3.91 -3.90
C CYS A 50 -17.02 -3.89 -4.48
N GLY A 51 -17.20 -3.84 -5.82
CA GLY A 51 -18.52 -3.72 -6.45
C GLY A 51 -19.21 -2.37 -6.21
N ILE A 52 -18.47 -1.34 -5.75
CA ILE A 52 -18.98 0.02 -5.50
C ILE A 52 -18.99 0.84 -6.79
N LEU A 53 -18.02 0.59 -7.67
CA LEU A 53 -17.85 1.29 -8.94
C LEU A 53 -17.86 0.28 -10.08
N ALA A 54 -18.82 0.40 -11.01
CA ALA A 54 -18.86 -0.48 -12.17
C ALA A 54 -17.65 -0.23 -13.10
N PRO A 55 -16.91 -1.28 -13.52
CA PRO A 55 -15.90 -1.16 -14.56
C PRO A 55 -16.49 -0.66 -15.89
N THR A 56 -15.65 -0.07 -16.74
CA THR A 56 -16.04 0.26 -18.13
C THR A 56 -15.95 -0.97 -19.02
N SER A 57 -14.94 -1.83 -18.79
CA SER A 57 -14.77 -3.13 -19.44
C SER A 57 -13.92 -4.05 -18.58
N GLY A 58 -13.83 -5.33 -18.95
CA GLY A 58 -13.21 -6.35 -18.14
C GLY A 58 -14.13 -6.80 -17.01
N ASP A 59 -13.66 -7.72 -16.18
CA ASP A 59 -14.38 -8.21 -14.98
C ASP A 59 -13.39 -8.65 -13.92
N ALA A 60 -13.86 -8.80 -12.68
CA ALA A 60 -13.12 -9.43 -11.62
C ALA A 60 -14.02 -10.39 -10.84
N MET A 61 -13.44 -11.51 -10.42
CA MET A 61 -14.07 -12.44 -9.48
C MET A 61 -13.52 -12.15 -8.09
N VAL A 62 -14.37 -11.86 -7.13
CA VAL A 62 -14.03 -11.58 -5.73
C VAL A 62 -14.86 -12.50 -4.84
N GLY A 63 -14.19 -13.39 -4.10
CA GLY A 63 -14.86 -14.41 -3.30
C GLY A 63 -15.82 -15.30 -4.12
N GLY A 64 -15.48 -15.56 -5.39
CA GLY A 64 -16.32 -16.35 -6.30
C GLY A 64 -17.48 -15.58 -6.96
N TYR A 65 -17.58 -14.24 -6.77
CA TYR A 65 -18.65 -13.42 -7.36
C TYR A 65 -18.09 -12.40 -8.33
N SER A 66 -18.72 -12.23 -9.50
CA SER A 66 -18.35 -11.23 -10.50
C SER A 66 -18.74 -9.83 -10.04
N VAL A 67 -17.80 -8.89 -10.09
CA VAL A 67 -18.04 -7.48 -9.75
C VAL A 67 -18.99 -6.78 -10.73
N MET A 68 -19.05 -7.26 -11.97
CA MET A 68 -19.95 -6.76 -13.00
C MET A 68 -21.38 -7.31 -12.87
N LYS A 69 -21.50 -8.61 -12.60
CA LYS A 69 -22.81 -9.33 -12.66
C LYS A 69 -23.47 -9.48 -11.29
N GLN A 70 -22.68 -9.49 -10.22
CA GLN A 70 -23.13 -9.80 -8.85
C GLN A 70 -22.54 -8.84 -7.81
N PRO A 71 -22.50 -7.50 -8.06
CA PRO A 71 -21.84 -6.55 -7.16
C PRO A 71 -22.39 -6.56 -5.72
N ASP A 72 -23.67 -6.82 -5.55
CA ASP A 72 -24.28 -6.88 -4.21
C ASP A 72 -23.84 -8.11 -3.43
N LYS A 73 -23.60 -9.23 -4.11
CA LYS A 73 -23.02 -10.42 -3.44
C LYS A 73 -21.58 -10.15 -3.04
N VAL A 74 -20.79 -9.46 -3.87
CA VAL A 74 -19.43 -9.04 -3.50
C VAL A 74 -19.48 -8.20 -2.23
N LYS A 75 -20.28 -7.12 -2.19
CA LYS A 75 -20.40 -6.21 -1.03
C LYS A 75 -20.76 -6.92 0.27
N ASN A 76 -21.62 -7.91 0.20
CA ASN A 76 -22.08 -8.65 1.38
C ASN A 76 -21.04 -9.65 1.93
N ASN A 77 -20.01 -9.98 1.14
CA ASN A 77 -19.00 -11.00 1.49
C ASN A 77 -17.60 -10.44 1.73
N ILE A 78 -17.45 -9.12 1.68
CA ILE A 78 -16.16 -8.45 1.90
C ILE A 78 -16.23 -7.50 3.09
N GLY A 79 -15.07 -7.26 3.72
CA GLY A 79 -14.85 -6.09 4.56
C GLY A 79 -14.28 -4.96 3.71
N TYR A 80 -14.68 -3.71 3.96
CA TYR A 80 -14.13 -2.56 3.26
C TYR A 80 -13.89 -1.39 4.22
N MET A 81 -12.63 -0.96 4.27
CA MET A 81 -12.22 0.24 4.98
C MET A 81 -11.78 1.29 3.95
N SER A 82 -12.58 2.35 3.79
CA SER A 82 -12.28 3.43 2.88
C SER A 82 -11.24 4.40 3.47
N GLN A 83 -10.52 5.12 2.60
CA GLN A 83 -9.55 6.15 3.00
C GLN A 83 -10.16 7.25 3.89
N ARG A 84 -11.44 7.57 3.67
CA ARG A 84 -12.18 8.59 4.44
C ARG A 84 -13.50 8.00 4.90
N PHE A 85 -13.98 8.43 6.09
CA PHE A 85 -15.33 8.15 6.57
C PHE A 85 -15.66 6.66 6.82
N SER A 86 -14.70 5.89 7.32
CA SER A 86 -14.98 4.53 7.78
C SER A 86 -15.76 4.48 9.11
N LEU A 87 -15.87 5.60 9.82
CA LEU A 87 -16.61 5.72 11.09
C LEU A 87 -17.43 7.00 11.12
N TYR A 88 -18.53 6.97 11.85
CA TYR A 88 -19.35 8.16 12.17
C TYR A 88 -18.75 8.90 13.37
N ASN A 89 -18.20 10.07 13.14
CA ASN A 89 -17.52 10.87 14.16
C ASN A 89 -18.47 11.41 15.25
N ASP A 90 -19.74 11.59 14.93
CA ASP A 90 -20.84 12.04 15.79
C ASP A 90 -21.49 10.91 16.61
N LEU A 91 -21.04 9.67 16.41
CA LEU A 91 -21.41 8.53 17.23
C LEU A 91 -20.29 8.17 18.21
N THR A 92 -20.69 7.55 19.33
CA THR A 92 -19.77 6.91 20.26
C THR A 92 -19.14 5.66 19.65
N VAL A 93 -18.11 5.12 20.29
CA VAL A 93 -17.47 3.86 19.91
C VAL A 93 -18.50 2.74 19.83
N ILE A 94 -19.33 2.57 20.86
CA ILE A 94 -20.31 1.50 20.91
C ILE A 94 -21.41 1.66 19.86
N GLU A 95 -21.83 2.88 19.58
CA GLU A 95 -22.84 3.15 18.55
C GLU A 95 -22.31 2.85 17.15
N ASN A 96 -21.04 3.15 16.85
CA ASN A 96 -20.40 2.73 15.60
C ASN A 96 -20.37 1.19 15.49
N ILE A 97 -19.93 0.49 16.54
CA ILE A 97 -19.88 -0.98 16.52
C ILE A 97 -21.29 -1.58 16.34
N ASN A 98 -22.30 -1.05 17.04
CA ASN A 98 -23.68 -1.49 16.91
C ASN A 98 -24.23 -1.23 15.49
N PHE A 99 -23.92 -0.07 14.92
CA PHE A 99 -24.34 0.28 13.56
C PHE A 99 -23.79 -0.71 12.53
N PHE A 100 -22.46 -0.94 12.52
CA PHE A 100 -21.85 -1.86 11.58
C PHE A 100 -22.25 -3.32 11.82
N GLY A 101 -22.38 -3.77 13.08
CA GLY A 101 -22.91 -5.07 13.42
C GLY A 101 -24.31 -5.30 12.86
N GLY A 102 -25.19 -4.27 12.99
CA GLY A 102 -26.53 -4.29 12.43
C GLY A 102 -26.56 -4.30 10.90
N VAL A 103 -25.67 -3.54 10.23
CA VAL A 103 -25.56 -3.54 8.75
C VAL A 103 -25.25 -4.95 8.22
N TYR A 104 -24.41 -5.71 8.93
CA TYR A 104 -24.07 -7.09 8.56
C TYR A 104 -25.00 -8.15 9.18
N GLY A 105 -26.07 -7.75 9.87
CA GLY A 105 -27.07 -8.65 10.40
C GLY A 105 -26.61 -9.50 11.59
N LEU A 106 -25.58 -9.05 12.33
CA LEU A 106 -25.09 -9.76 13.52
C LEU A 106 -26.02 -9.55 14.69
N GLU A 107 -26.39 -10.63 15.37
CA GLU A 107 -27.33 -10.63 16.50
C GLU A 107 -26.86 -11.55 17.64
N GLY A 108 -27.44 -11.39 18.83
CA GLY A 108 -27.29 -12.30 19.95
C GLY A 108 -25.86 -12.46 20.46
N ASN A 109 -25.48 -13.70 20.72
CA ASN A 109 -24.17 -14.04 21.28
C ASN A 109 -23.03 -13.77 20.29
N GLU A 110 -23.23 -14.04 19.00
CA GLU A 110 -22.24 -13.77 17.98
C GLU A 110 -21.88 -12.27 17.93
N PHE A 111 -22.88 -11.41 17.89
CA PHE A 111 -22.63 -9.97 17.94
C PHE A 111 -21.88 -9.56 19.21
N THR A 112 -22.23 -10.13 20.37
CA THR A 112 -21.58 -9.81 21.65
C THR A 112 -20.09 -10.20 21.62
N GLU A 113 -19.76 -11.38 21.08
CA GLU A 113 -18.37 -11.82 20.93
C GLU A 113 -17.59 -10.89 19.99
N ARG A 114 -18.17 -10.58 18.82
CA ARG A 114 -17.53 -9.72 17.83
C ARG A 114 -17.33 -8.30 18.33
N LYS A 115 -18.31 -7.74 19.01
CA LYS A 115 -18.21 -6.45 19.68
C LYS A 115 -17.04 -6.41 20.67
N ASN A 116 -16.94 -7.41 21.54
CA ASN A 116 -15.86 -7.48 22.53
C ASN A 116 -14.50 -7.59 21.86
N TRP A 117 -14.39 -8.37 20.79
CA TRP A 117 -13.18 -8.49 19.99
C TRP A 117 -12.78 -7.15 19.34
N VAL A 118 -13.73 -6.41 18.75
CA VAL A 118 -13.47 -5.06 18.18
C VAL A 118 -12.96 -4.10 19.25
N LEU A 119 -13.59 -4.10 20.43
CA LEU A 119 -13.15 -3.26 21.56
C LEU A 119 -11.74 -3.63 22.03
N GLU A 120 -11.39 -4.91 21.98
CA GLU A 120 -10.06 -5.40 22.35
C GLU A 120 -8.97 -4.95 21.37
N ILE A 121 -9.13 -5.25 20.08
CA ILE A 121 -8.12 -4.88 19.05
C ILE A 121 -7.94 -3.37 18.92
N ALA A 122 -9.02 -2.59 19.15
CA ALA A 122 -8.96 -1.13 19.15
C ALA A 122 -8.43 -0.53 20.47
N ASN A 123 -8.18 -1.35 21.51
CA ASN A 123 -7.81 -0.90 22.85
C ASN A 123 -8.82 0.09 23.46
N LEU A 124 -10.11 -0.24 23.34
CA LEU A 124 -11.24 0.59 23.73
C LEU A 124 -12.14 -0.04 24.80
N LYS A 125 -11.74 -1.17 25.42
CA LYS A 125 -12.44 -1.75 26.57
C LYS A 125 -12.52 -0.74 27.72
N GLY A 126 -13.73 -0.49 28.25
CA GLY A 126 -14.02 0.51 29.26
C GLY A 126 -14.10 1.96 28.72
N LYS A 127 -14.06 2.14 27.41
CA LYS A 127 -14.15 3.44 26.72
C LYS A 127 -15.26 3.48 25.67
N GLU A 128 -16.23 2.62 25.78
CA GLU A 128 -17.29 2.39 24.80
C GLU A 128 -18.13 3.63 24.53
N ASN A 129 -18.31 4.48 25.55
CA ASN A 129 -19.10 5.71 25.47
C ASN A 129 -18.32 6.95 25.00
N LEU A 130 -17.03 6.83 24.69
CA LEU A 130 -16.29 7.96 24.13
C LEU A 130 -16.80 8.30 22.74
N MET A 131 -16.88 9.58 22.44
CA MET A 131 -17.18 10.08 21.10
C MET A 131 -16.05 9.70 20.14
N THR A 132 -16.38 9.12 19.00
CA THR A 132 -15.41 8.72 17.97
C THR A 132 -14.58 9.92 17.49
N ALA A 133 -15.16 11.11 17.41
CA ALA A 133 -14.44 12.33 17.07
C ALA A 133 -13.22 12.58 17.98
N SER A 134 -13.30 12.23 19.26
CA SER A 134 -12.26 12.50 20.27
C SER A 134 -11.10 11.49 20.29
N LEU A 135 -11.21 10.38 19.54
CA LEU A 135 -10.19 9.33 19.53
C LEU A 135 -8.93 9.78 18.76
N PRO A 136 -7.73 9.39 19.24
CA PRO A 136 -6.51 9.52 18.46
C PRO A 136 -6.58 8.76 17.11
N GLY A 137 -5.88 9.26 16.10
CA GLY A 137 -5.94 8.72 14.73
C GLY A 137 -5.68 7.21 14.64
N GLY A 138 -4.62 6.71 15.27
CA GLY A 138 -4.30 5.28 15.25
C GLY A 138 -5.36 4.40 15.94
N ILE A 139 -6.06 4.93 16.97
CA ILE A 139 -7.17 4.19 17.61
C ILE A 139 -8.40 4.19 16.71
N LYS A 140 -8.70 5.32 16.03
CA LYS A 140 -9.78 5.37 15.03
C LYS A 140 -9.56 4.35 13.91
N GLN A 141 -8.33 4.23 13.42
CA GLN A 141 -8.02 3.27 12.36
C GLN A 141 -8.22 1.82 12.81
N ARG A 142 -7.80 1.47 14.03
CA ARG A 142 -8.07 0.14 14.60
C ARG A 142 -9.57 -0.14 14.79
N LEU A 143 -10.34 0.86 15.25
CA LEU A 143 -11.79 0.73 15.35
C LEU A 143 -12.42 0.57 13.96
N ALA A 144 -11.96 1.34 12.97
CA ALA A 144 -12.43 1.24 11.58
C ALA A 144 -12.15 -0.13 10.97
N LEU A 145 -10.94 -0.67 11.16
CA LEU A 145 -10.60 -2.03 10.74
C LEU A 145 -11.52 -3.05 11.44
N GLY A 146 -11.65 -2.97 12.77
CA GLY A 146 -12.49 -3.87 13.53
C GLY A 146 -13.95 -3.87 13.06
N THR A 147 -14.51 -2.69 12.76
CA THR A 147 -15.89 -2.60 12.23
C THR A 147 -16.00 -3.11 10.79
N ALA A 148 -14.97 -2.93 9.96
CA ALA A 148 -14.94 -3.45 8.58
C ALA A 148 -14.89 -4.98 8.53
N VAL A 149 -14.33 -5.63 9.56
CA VAL A 149 -14.21 -7.10 9.62
C VAL A 149 -15.06 -7.73 10.72
N ILE A 150 -16.05 -7.00 11.26
CA ILE A 150 -16.89 -7.46 12.38
C ILE A 150 -17.64 -8.75 12.04
N HIS A 151 -18.03 -8.95 10.79
CA HIS A 151 -18.77 -10.09 10.27
C HIS A 151 -17.87 -11.24 9.76
N LYS A 152 -16.56 -11.20 10.06
CA LYS A 152 -15.56 -12.21 9.64
C LYS A 152 -15.55 -12.50 8.13
N PRO A 153 -15.36 -11.49 7.28
CA PRO A 153 -15.28 -11.72 5.83
C PRO A 153 -14.04 -12.53 5.46
N GLU A 154 -14.12 -13.30 4.37
CA GLU A 154 -12.94 -14.00 3.83
C GLU A 154 -11.95 -13.05 3.15
N ILE A 155 -12.41 -11.88 2.70
CA ILE A 155 -11.60 -10.87 2.01
C ILE A 155 -11.86 -9.50 2.62
N VAL A 156 -10.80 -8.75 2.92
CA VAL A 156 -10.92 -7.36 3.35
C VAL A 156 -10.11 -6.43 2.42
N PHE A 157 -10.72 -5.32 2.06
CA PHE A 157 -10.11 -4.25 1.28
C PHE A 157 -9.82 -3.06 2.18
N LEU A 158 -8.57 -2.57 2.15
CA LEU A 158 -8.11 -1.44 2.96
C LEU A 158 -7.55 -0.36 2.01
N ASP A 159 -8.23 0.78 1.91
CA ASP A 159 -7.84 1.88 1.02
C ASP A 159 -7.03 2.92 1.81
N GLU A 160 -5.70 2.88 1.68
CA GLU A 160 -4.73 3.74 2.37
C GLU A 160 -4.97 3.81 3.91
N PRO A 161 -5.04 2.67 4.61
CA PRO A 161 -5.55 2.60 5.98
C PRO A 161 -4.67 3.33 7.01
N THR A 162 -3.40 3.57 6.71
CA THR A 162 -2.40 4.16 7.61
C THR A 162 -2.05 5.61 7.25
N SER A 163 -2.76 6.20 6.29
CA SER A 163 -2.53 7.58 5.88
C SER A 163 -2.78 8.56 7.04
N GLY A 164 -1.78 9.39 7.34
CA GLY A 164 -1.84 10.36 8.45
C GLY A 164 -1.72 9.76 9.86
N VAL A 165 -1.31 8.51 9.98
CA VAL A 165 -1.06 7.82 11.24
C VAL A 165 0.42 7.90 11.62
N ASP A 166 0.71 8.10 12.90
CA ASP A 166 2.08 8.11 13.41
C ASP A 166 2.79 6.75 13.22
N PRO A 167 4.15 6.71 13.17
CA PRO A 167 4.88 5.48 12.85
C PRO A 167 4.63 4.31 13.81
N ILE A 168 4.43 4.58 15.10
CA ILE A 168 4.18 3.52 16.10
C ILE A 168 2.78 2.93 15.88
N SER A 169 1.78 3.78 15.71
CA SER A 169 0.39 3.34 15.45
C SER A 169 0.29 2.63 14.11
N ARG A 170 1.06 3.03 13.09
CA ARG A 170 1.16 2.37 11.79
C ARG A 170 1.69 0.95 11.93
N ARG A 171 2.81 0.76 12.62
CA ARG A 171 3.36 -0.58 12.87
C ARG A 171 2.35 -1.49 13.57
N ASN A 172 1.72 -1.02 14.65
CA ASN A 172 0.70 -1.80 15.36
C ASN A 172 -0.52 -2.12 14.50
N PHE A 173 -0.84 -1.29 13.50
CA PHE A 173 -1.91 -1.56 12.55
C PHE A 173 -1.54 -2.67 11.57
N TRP A 174 -0.29 -2.70 11.10
CA TRP A 174 0.22 -3.77 10.25
C TRP A 174 0.31 -5.12 10.99
N GLU A 175 0.60 -5.11 12.28
CA GLU A 175 0.52 -6.32 13.13
C GLU A 175 -0.91 -6.90 13.09
N LEU A 176 -1.96 -6.07 13.22
CA LEU A 176 -3.35 -6.51 13.11
C LEU A 176 -3.71 -7.05 11.71
N ILE A 177 -3.18 -6.45 10.65
CA ILE A 177 -3.36 -6.96 9.28
C ILE A 177 -2.77 -8.37 9.16
N ASN A 178 -1.55 -8.57 9.67
CA ASN A 178 -0.90 -9.87 9.63
C ASN A 178 -1.64 -10.92 10.48
N ASP A 179 -2.18 -10.54 11.64
CA ASP A 179 -3.00 -11.44 12.45
C ASP A 179 -4.24 -11.91 11.69
N LEU A 180 -4.95 -10.99 11.01
CA LEU A 180 -6.09 -11.35 10.17
C LEU A 180 -5.71 -12.31 9.03
N SER A 181 -4.57 -12.09 8.38
CA SER A 181 -4.05 -12.96 7.32
C SER A 181 -3.67 -14.35 7.88
N ASN A 182 -3.02 -14.41 9.03
CA ASN A 182 -2.69 -15.67 9.72
C ASN A 182 -3.94 -16.47 10.11
N GLU A 183 -5.07 -15.80 10.37
CA GLU A 183 -6.38 -16.42 10.60
C GLU A 183 -7.08 -16.86 9.30
N GLY A 184 -6.48 -16.61 8.14
CA GLY A 184 -6.95 -17.04 6.82
C GLY A 184 -7.74 -15.97 6.04
N THR A 185 -7.86 -14.75 6.55
CA THR A 185 -8.47 -13.63 5.82
C THR A 185 -7.52 -13.11 4.75
N THR A 186 -7.98 -13.00 3.50
CA THR A 186 -7.22 -12.34 2.43
C THR A 186 -7.30 -10.83 2.60
N VAL A 187 -6.16 -10.13 2.63
CA VAL A 187 -6.12 -8.69 2.85
C VAL A 187 -5.55 -7.99 1.60
N PHE A 188 -6.37 -7.14 0.98
CA PHE A 188 -5.96 -6.30 -0.14
C PHE A 188 -5.77 -4.87 0.36
N VAL A 189 -4.53 -4.38 0.33
CA VAL A 189 -4.18 -3.04 0.85
C VAL A 189 -3.70 -2.14 -0.27
N THR A 190 -4.27 -0.92 -0.38
CA THR A 190 -3.65 0.12 -1.19
C THR A 190 -2.81 1.03 -0.29
N THR A 191 -1.65 1.44 -0.76
CA THR A 191 -0.80 2.42 -0.09
C THR A 191 0.06 3.17 -1.09
N HIS A 192 0.54 4.34 -0.69
CA HIS A 192 1.58 5.08 -1.39
C HIS A 192 2.92 5.06 -0.62
N TYR A 193 2.95 4.42 0.56
CA TYR A 193 4.16 4.21 1.35
C TYR A 193 4.83 2.91 0.93
N LEU A 194 5.94 3.00 0.22
CA LEU A 194 6.67 1.82 -0.26
C LEU A 194 7.28 0.98 0.86
N GLU A 195 7.55 1.59 2.02
CA GLU A 195 7.97 0.88 3.24
C GLU A 195 6.92 -0.13 3.73
N GLU A 196 5.64 0.15 3.50
CA GLU A 196 4.54 -0.72 3.92
C GLU A 196 4.46 -2.00 3.07
N ALA A 197 5.02 -1.97 1.87
CA ALA A 197 5.06 -3.12 0.99
C ALA A 197 5.91 -4.29 1.55
N GLU A 198 6.85 -4.00 2.45
CA GLU A 198 7.64 -5.03 3.12
C GLU A 198 6.79 -5.95 4.02
N TYR A 199 5.58 -5.52 4.39
CA TYR A 199 4.61 -6.34 5.13
C TYR A 199 3.71 -7.19 4.23
N CYS A 200 3.78 -7.02 2.90
CA CYS A 200 2.95 -7.73 1.93
C CYS A 200 3.66 -8.98 1.41
N ASN A 201 2.88 -10.04 1.17
CA ASN A 201 3.40 -11.27 0.54
C ASN A 201 3.68 -11.04 -0.95
N ASN A 202 2.76 -10.37 -1.63
CA ASN A 202 2.86 -9.98 -3.03
C ASN A 202 2.47 -8.52 -3.22
N ILE A 203 3.04 -7.89 -4.23
CA ILE A 203 2.94 -6.46 -4.49
C ILE A 203 2.69 -6.24 -5.97
N ILE A 204 1.77 -5.33 -6.28
CA ILE A 204 1.67 -4.70 -7.60
C ILE A 204 2.08 -3.24 -7.47
N LEU A 205 2.96 -2.80 -8.37
CA LEU A 205 3.24 -1.40 -8.61
C LEU A 205 2.38 -0.91 -9.78
N ILE A 206 1.55 0.12 -9.53
CA ILE A 206 0.70 0.73 -10.57
C ILE A 206 1.14 2.17 -10.83
N ASN A 207 1.23 2.53 -12.11
CA ASN A 207 1.48 3.90 -12.55
C ASN A 207 0.54 4.26 -13.70
N ALA A 208 -0.03 5.48 -13.67
CA ALA A 208 -0.93 5.98 -14.71
C ALA A 208 -2.02 4.97 -15.17
N GLY A 209 -2.57 4.20 -14.23
CA GLY A 209 -3.61 3.20 -14.49
C GLY A 209 -3.11 1.86 -15.01
N LYS A 210 -1.81 1.63 -15.15
CA LYS A 210 -1.20 0.40 -15.66
C LYS A 210 -0.33 -0.28 -14.61
N ILE A 211 -0.30 -1.61 -14.62
CA ILE A 211 0.63 -2.39 -13.81
C ILE A 211 2.02 -2.27 -14.42
N THR A 212 2.99 -1.82 -13.63
CA THR A 212 4.39 -1.66 -14.04
C THR A 212 5.28 -2.80 -13.54
N ALA A 213 4.92 -3.39 -12.39
CA ALA A 213 5.63 -4.55 -11.84
C ALA A 213 4.72 -5.35 -10.90
N GLU A 214 5.01 -6.64 -10.74
CA GLU A 214 4.33 -7.57 -9.85
C GLU A 214 5.34 -8.57 -9.27
N GLY A 215 5.20 -8.93 -8.00
CA GLY A 215 6.02 -9.92 -7.30
C GLY A 215 6.18 -9.61 -5.81
N SER A 216 6.91 -10.45 -5.09
CA SER A 216 7.33 -10.16 -3.72
C SER A 216 8.34 -9.00 -3.67
N SER A 217 8.53 -8.38 -2.50
CA SER A 217 9.54 -7.32 -2.31
C SER A 217 10.93 -7.76 -2.77
N GLU A 218 11.35 -8.99 -2.43
CA GLU A 218 12.64 -9.54 -2.84
C GLU A 218 12.75 -9.73 -4.36
N GLU A 219 11.71 -10.28 -4.99
CA GLU A 219 11.67 -10.48 -6.44
C GLU A 219 11.74 -9.17 -7.20
N LEU A 220 10.99 -8.16 -6.76
CA LEU A 220 11.01 -6.84 -7.38
C LEU A 220 12.41 -6.21 -7.31
N LYS A 221 13.05 -6.21 -6.14
CA LYS A 221 14.41 -5.68 -5.97
C LYS A 221 15.43 -6.41 -6.83
N LYS A 222 15.34 -7.74 -6.91
CA LYS A 222 16.28 -8.58 -7.68
C LYS A 222 16.08 -8.50 -9.18
N ASN A 223 14.82 -8.44 -9.64
CA ASN A 223 14.51 -8.53 -11.08
C ASN A 223 14.68 -7.20 -11.79
N TYR A 224 14.40 -6.09 -11.13
CA TYR A 224 14.41 -4.78 -11.75
C TYR A 224 15.72 -4.02 -11.56
N ILE A 225 16.43 -4.19 -10.45
CA ILE A 225 17.71 -3.53 -10.19
C ILE A 225 18.84 -4.57 -10.18
N LYS A 226 19.56 -4.63 -11.30
CA LYS A 226 20.69 -5.57 -11.48
C LYS A 226 22.03 -4.94 -11.14
N ASN A 227 22.16 -3.65 -11.32
CA ASN A 227 23.37 -2.89 -11.09
C ASN A 227 23.51 -2.48 -9.62
N PRO A 228 24.74 -2.28 -9.11
CA PRO A 228 24.96 -1.86 -7.73
C PRO A 228 24.35 -0.48 -7.46
N ILE A 229 23.76 -0.33 -6.26
CA ILE A 229 23.38 0.96 -5.70
C ILE A 229 24.36 1.33 -4.59
N PHE A 230 24.77 2.59 -4.58
CA PHE A 230 25.57 3.18 -3.51
C PHE A 230 24.76 4.27 -2.82
N GLU A 231 24.72 4.21 -1.49
CA GLU A 231 24.21 5.28 -0.64
C GLU A 231 25.36 6.20 -0.24
N ILE A 232 25.17 7.53 -0.40
CA ILE A 232 26.14 8.54 -0.06
C ILE A 232 25.54 9.54 0.92
N GLU A 233 26.19 9.73 2.06
CA GLU A 233 25.93 10.81 2.99
C GLU A 233 26.97 11.92 2.77
N CYS A 234 26.53 13.15 2.47
CA CYS A 234 27.39 14.29 2.26
C CYS A 234 26.76 15.59 2.80
N ASP A 235 27.56 16.64 2.91
CA ASP A 235 27.14 17.94 3.47
C ASP A 235 26.22 18.75 2.55
N ARG A 236 26.36 18.60 1.21
CA ARG A 236 25.62 19.35 0.19
C ARG A 236 24.97 18.41 -0.83
N VAL A 237 23.90 17.73 -0.40
CA VAL A 237 23.23 16.66 -1.16
C VAL A 237 22.76 17.13 -2.56
N VAL A 238 22.16 18.31 -2.66
CA VAL A 238 21.64 18.84 -3.95
C VAL A 238 22.78 19.17 -4.92
N ASP A 239 23.87 19.78 -4.44
CA ASP A 239 25.03 20.07 -5.27
C ASP A 239 25.72 18.78 -5.73
N ALA A 240 25.85 17.81 -4.84
CA ALA A 240 26.36 16.48 -5.16
C ALA A 240 25.51 15.78 -6.22
N MET A 241 24.19 15.81 -6.10
CA MET A 241 23.26 15.27 -7.09
C MET A 241 23.47 15.91 -8.47
N ASN A 242 23.50 17.27 -8.54
CA ASN A 242 23.67 17.98 -9.79
C ASN A 242 25.01 17.66 -10.48
N LEU A 243 26.08 17.51 -9.70
CA LEU A 243 27.41 17.19 -10.20
C LEU A 243 27.50 15.74 -10.69
N LEU A 244 26.95 14.79 -9.91
CA LEU A 244 27.02 13.38 -10.21
C LEU A 244 26.06 12.97 -11.33
N SER A 245 24.93 13.65 -11.51
CA SER A 245 23.96 13.35 -12.58
C SER A 245 24.54 13.52 -13.99
N THR A 246 25.64 14.26 -14.14
CA THR A 246 26.34 14.46 -15.42
C THR A 246 27.36 13.36 -15.74
N GLN A 247 27.60 12.43 -14.82
CA GLN A 247 28.63 11.41 -14.96
C GLN A 247 28.14 10.21 -15.75
N SER A 248 28.92 9.79 -16.76
CA SER A 248 28.53 8.70 -17.68
C SER A 248 28.47 7.31 -17.05
N PHE A 249 28.97 7.13 -15.83
CA PHE A 249 28.95 5.88 -15.08
C PHE A 249 27.76 5.79 -14.09
N ILE A 250 26.93 6.84 -14.01
CA ILE A 250 25.71 6.87 -13.21
C ILE A 250 24.51 6.75 -14.14
N ASP A 251 23.67 5.75 -13.91
CA ASP A 251 22.43 5.55 -14.65
C ASP A 251 21.28 6.35 -14.03
N GLU A 252 21.20 6.35 -12.69
CA GLU A 252 20.14 7.01 -11.94
C GLU A 252 20.70 7.58 -10.62
N ILE A 253 20.13 8.70 -10.18
CA ILE A 253 20.48 9.32 -8.91
C ILE A 253 19.22 9.89 -8.26
N SER A 254 19.02 9.59 -6.99
CA SER A 254 17.84 10.00 -6.22
C SER A 254 18.22 10.46 -4.82
N ILE A 255 17.44 11.40 -4.27
CA ILE A 255 17.61 11.89 -2.90
C ILE A 255 16.72 11.09 -1.96
N PHE A 256 17.32 10.50 -0.94
CA PHE A 256 16.65 9.77 0.14
C PHE A 256 16.95 10.46 1.49
N GLY A 257 16.03 11.32 1.91
CA GLY A 257 16.24 12.15 3.09
C GLY A 257 17.46 13.05 2.95
N ASN A 258 18.52 12.77 3.68
CA ASN A 258 19.81 13.50 3.61
C ASN A 258 20.89 12.74 2.82
N ASN A 259 20.55 11.63 2.20
CA ASN A 259 21.46 10.77 1.45
C ASN A 259 21.14 10.79 -0.04
N LEU A 260 22.08 10.34 -0.86
CA LEU A 260 21.90 10.06 -2.28
C LEU A 260 21.98 8.56 -2.51
N HIS A 261 21.06 8.03 -3.31
CA HIS A 261 21.18 6.71 -3.90
C HIS A 261 21.64 6.85 -5.36
N LEU A 262 22.68 6.14 -5.71
CA LEU A 262 23.27 6.12 -7.05
C LEU A 262 23.22 4.73 -7.64
N LEU A 263 22.48 4.55 -8.71
CA LEU A 263 22.56 3.36 -9.54
C LEU A 263 23.72 3.55 -10.53
N VAL A 264 24.75 2.71 -10.42
CA VAL A 264 25.95 2.82 -11.26
C VAL A 264 25.98 1.73 -12.31
N ASN A 265 26.55 2.02 -13.49
CA ASN A 265 26.65 1.07 -14.60
C ASN A 265 28.05 0.44 -14.72
N GLU A 266 28.28 -0.33 -15.78
CA GLU A 266 29.52 -1.04 -16.05
C GLU A 266 30.76 -0.16 -16.23
N LYS A 267 30.60 1.15 -16.45
CA LYS A 267 31.71 2.12 -16.55
C LYS A 267 32.23 2.53 -15.18
N PHE A 268 31.46 2.25 -14.12
CA PHE A 268 31.90 2.50 -12.75
C PHE A 268 32.96 1.49 -12.33
N LYS A 269 34.15 1.96 -11.96
CA LYS A 269 35.30 1.14 -11.62
C LYS A 269 35.40 0.90 -10.11
N ASP A 270 35.36 1.99 -9.36
CA ASP A 270 35.49 1.93 -7.91
C ASP A 270 34.95 3.22 -7.23
N PRO A 271 34.70 3.19 -5.92
CA PRO A 271 34.19 4.33 -5.15
C PRO A 271 35.03 5.60 -5.23
N THR A 272 36.34 5.52 -5.54
CA THR A 272 37.22 6.70 -5.61
C THR A 272 36.83 7.65 -6.73
N GLN A 273 36.17 7.15 -7.79
CA GLN A 273 35.64 8.01 -8.87
C GLN A 273 34.64 9.05 -8.32
N ILE A 274 33.73 8.61 -7.44
CA ILE A 274 32.71 9.47 -6.85
C ILE A 274 33.33 10.40 -5.82
N THR A 275 34.13 9.87 -4.89
CA THR A 275 34.73 10.66 -3.81
C THR A 275 35.69 11.72 -4.35
N SER A 276 36.44 11.44 -5.43
CA SER A 276 37.32 12.44 -6.09
C SER A 276 36.52 13.59 -6.69
N ILE A 277 35.44 13.29 -7.45
CA ILE A 277 34.60 14.32 -8.08
C ILE A 277 33.97 15.23 -7.01
N LEU A 278 33.48 14.66 -5.92
CA LEU A 278 32.87 15.42 -4.82
C LEU A 278 33.91 16.26 -4.07
N SER A 279 35.08 15.71 -3.78
CA SER A 279 36.19 16.41 -3.10
C SER A 279 36.74 17.59 -3.92
N ASP A 280 36.88 17.44 -5.25
CA ASP A 280 37.31 18.51 -6.16
C ASP A 280 36.33 19.69 -6.13
N SER A 281 35.06 19.41 -5.84
CA SER A 281 34.00 20.44 -5.66
C SER A 281 33.80 20.86 -4.20
N LYS A 282 34.71 20.47 -3.30
CA LYS A 282 34.68 20.76 -1.86
C LYS A 282 33.38 20.26 -1.19
N ILE A 283 32.85 19.13 -1.62
CA ILE A 283 31.73 18.42 -1.00
C ILE A 283 32.33 17.33 -0.09
N GLU A 284 32.01 17.37 1.20
CA GLU A 284 32.50 16.41 2.17
C GLU A 284 31.61 15.16 2.15
N VAL A 285 32.20 14.01 1.79
CA VAL A 285 31.56 12.71 1.87
C VAL A 285 31.81 12.14 3.26
N LYS A 286 30.76 11.97 4.06
CA LYS A 286 30.83 11.40 5.40
C LYS A 286 30.82 9.88 5.38
N ARG A 287 29.99 9.31 4.49
CA ARG A 287 29.81 7.86 4.34
C ARG A 287 29.44 7.51 2.91
N MET A 288 29.93 6.39 2.43
CA MET A 288 29.56 5.80 1.16
C MET A 288 29.57 4.28 1.28
N ASP A 289 28.39 3.66 1.11
CA ASP A 289 28.22 2.22 1.21
C ASP A 289 27.48 1.67 0.00
N LYS A 290 27.82 0.45 -0.39
CA LYS A 290 27.00 -0.33 -1.31
C LYS A 290 25.81 -0.89 -0.53
N ILE A 291 24.61 -0.66 -1.01
CA ILE A 291 23.37 -1.07 -0.35
C ILE A 291 22.58 -2.09 -1.17
N ILE A 292 21.66 -2.78 -0.50
CA ILE A 292 20.61 -3.55 -1.16
C ILE A 292 19.53 -2.56 -1.62
N PRO A 293 19.03 -2.64 -2.87
CA PRO A 293 17.97 -1.78 -3.35
C PRO A 293 16.75 -1.76 -2.43
N THR A 294 16.13 -0.61 -2.27
CA THR A 294 14.82 -0.46 -1.65
C THR A 294 13.71 -0.60 -2.71
N LEU A 295 12.47 -0.79 -2.29
CA LEU A 295 11.34 -0.74 -3.23
C LEU A 295 11.14 0.65 -3.85
N GLU A 296 11.59 1.70 -3.16
CA GLU A 296 11.57 3.06 -3.70
C GLU A 296 12.55 3.22 -4.86
N ASP A 297 13.74 2.62 -4.76
CA ASP A 297 14.70 2.56 -5.88
C ASP A 297 14.09 1.83 -7.09
N VAL A 298 13.40 0.70 -6.86
CA VAL A 298 12.69 -0.04 -7.92
C VAL A 298 11.62 0.83 -8.58
N PHE A 299 10.83 1.51 -7.78
CA PHE A 299 9.74 2.34 -8.28
C PHE A 299 10.25 3.53 -9.11
N ILE A 300 11.29 4.23 -8.64
CA ILE A 300 11.93 5.32 -9.38
C ILE A 300 12.51 4.80 -10.69
N HIS A 301 13.24 3.68 -10.66
CA HIS A 301 13.80 3.04 -11.84
C HIS A 301 12.75 2.72 -12.91
N LEU A 302 11.60 2.19 -12.50
CA LEU A 302 10.50 1.89 -13.42
C LEU A 302 9.90 3.16 -14.03
N LEU A 303 9.70 4.22 -13.24
CA LEU A 303 9.17 5.49 -13.72
C LEU A 303 10.09 6.18 -14.73
N GLU A 304 11.41 6.14 -14.50
CA GLU A 304 12.39 6.72 -15.43
C GLU A 304 12.44 5.97 -16.76
N LYS A 305 12.27 4.64 -16.74
CA LYS A 305 12.18 3.84 -17.97
C LYS A 305 10.93 4.13 -18.82
N GLU A 306 9.80 4.42 -18.18
CA GLU A 306 8.57 4.79 -18.89
C GLU A 306 8.63 6.20 -19.49
N SER A 307 9.53 7.06 -19.00
CA SER A 307 9.68 8.46 -19.43
C SER A 307 10.65 8.63 -20.60
N LYS A 308 11.46 7.61 -20.90
CA LYS A 308 12.43 7.55 -22.02
C LYS A 308 11.82 6.83 -23.23
#